data_7ecda9ecae68087c5a107be4a9e407f8
#
_entry.id   7ecda9ecae68087c5a107be4a9e407f8
#
_cell.length_a   1.000
_cell.length_b   1.000
_cell.length_c   1.000
_cell.angle_alpha   90.00
_cell.angle_beta   90.00
_cell.angle_gamma   90.00
#
_symmetry.space_group_name_H-M   'P 1'
#
loop_
_entity.id
_entity.type
_entity.pdbx_description
1 polymer ?
#
loop_
_entity_poly.entity_id
_entity_poly.type
_entity_poly.pdbx_seq_one_letter_code
_entity_poly.pdbx_strand_id
1 'polypeptide(L)'
;ASCLVGSEMCIRDSAYHYWKTTGDASIFSDEWLTAIAKVLKTFKEQQRKEDPKGPYRFQRKTERALDTMTNDGWGNPVKPVGLIASAFRPSDDATTFQFLVPSNFFAVTSLRKAAEILNTVNKKPDLAKECTTLSNEVEAALKKYAVYNHPKYGKIYAFEVDGFGNQLLMDDANVPSLIALPYLGDVKVNDPIYQNTRKFVWSEDNPYFFKGTAGEGIGGPHIGYDMIWPMSIMMKAFTSQNDAEIKTCIKMLMDTDAGTGFMHESFHKNDPKNFTRSW
;
A
#
# COMPACT_ATOMS: atom_id res chain seq x y z
N ALA A 1 5.46 10.61 11.15
CA ALA A 1 4.08 10.81 10.68
C ALA A 1 3.83 10.25 9.26
N SER A 2 4.85 9.94 8.51
CA SER A 2 4.67 9.41 7.14
C SER A 2 4.43 7.90 7.08
N CYS A 3 4.37 7.20 8.20
CA CYS A 3 4.53 5.77 8.16
C CYS A 3 3.36 4.98 8.75
N LEU A 4 2.16 5.15 8.15
CA LEU A 4 1.13 4.13 8.26
C LEU A 4 1.72 2.79 7.81
N VAL A 5 2.38 2.77 6.66
CA VAL A 5 3.02 1.61 6.05
C VAL A 5 4.10 0.97 6.92
N GLY A 6 4.99 1.76 7.55
CA GLY A 6 6.03 1.20 8.40
C GLY A 6 5.49 0.49 9.65
N SER A 7 4.46 1.06 10.28
CA SER A 7 3.80 0.43 11.42
C SER A 7 3.11 -0.89 11.04
N GLU A 8 2.45 -0.93 9.89
CA GLU A 8 1.78 -2.11 9.37
C GLU A 8 2.77 -3.23 9.02
N MET A 9 3.88 -2.89 8.36
CA MET A 9 4.94 -3.85 8.03
C MET A 9 5.58 -4.44 9.29
N CYS A 10 5.90 -3.62 10.29
CA CYS A 10 6.46 -4.10 11.55
C CYS A 10 5.54 -5.08 12.29
N ILE A 11 4.21 -4.85 12.25
CA ILE A 11 3.25 -5.75 12.90
C ILE A 11 3.11 -7.05 12.11
N ARG A 12 2.85 -6.97 10.80
CA ARG A 12 2.48 -8.13 9.99
C ARG A 12 3.69 -8.94 9.55
N ASP A 13 4.60 -8.31 8.81
CA ASP A 13 5.65 -9.06 8.13
C ASP A 13 6.83 -9.37 9.06
N SER A 14 7.25 -8.44 9.89
CA SER A 14 8.36 -8.71 10.79
C SER A 14 7.93 -9.48 12.03
N ALA A 15 6.99 -8.95 12.83
CA ALA A 15 6.67 -9.55 14.12
C ALA A 15 5.82 -10.81 14.01
N TYR A 16 4.70 -10.75 13.26
CA TYR A 16 3.77 -11.87 13.17
C TYR A 16 4.38 -13.09 12.46
N HIS A 17 4.97 -12.91 11.28
CA HIS A 17 5.56 -14.01 10.52
C HIS A 17 6.82 -14.58 11.20
N TYR A 18 7.63 -13.74 11.82
CA TYR A 18 8.74 -14.20 12.67
C TYR A 18 8.22 -15.16 13.75
N TRP A 19 7.23 -14.74 14.53
CA TRP A 19 6.65 -15.59 15.57
C TRP A 19 6.05 -16.89 15.03
N LYS A 20 5.29 -16.82 13.93
CA LYS A 20 4.68 -18.01 13.32
C LYS A 20 5.71 -19.01 12.78
N THR A 21 6.85 -18.51 12.32
CA THR A 21 7.92 -19.34 11.75
C THR A 21 8.83 -19.92 12.81
N THR A 22 9.21 -19.14 13.82
CA THR A 22 10.20 -19.54 14.83
C THR A 22 9.58 -20.06 16.13
N GLY A 23 8.33 -19.73 16.41
CA GLY A 23 7.69 -19.93 17.72
C GLY A 23 8.15 -18.95 18.79
N ASP A 24 9.14 -18.11 18.51
CA ASP A 24 9.68 -17.15 19.48
C ASP A 24 8.74 -15.96 19.67
N ALA A 25 8.20 -15.83 20.88
CA ALA A 25 7.29 -14.76 21.28
C ALA A 25 7.97 -13.67 22.13
N SER A 26 9.29 -13.74 22.34
CA SER A 26 10.04 -12.82 23.21
C SER A 26 10.00 -11.37 22.75
N ILE A 27 9.78 -11.14 21.44
CA ILE A 27 9.66 -9.81 20.84
C ILE A 27 8.39 -9.04 21.27
N PHE A 28 7.38 -9.72 21.80
CA PHE A 28 6.10 -9.10 22.19
C PHE A 28 6.14 -8.58 23.63
N SER A 29 7.13 -7.70 23.88
CA SER A 29 7.39 -7.07 25.18
C SER A 29 6.38 -5.96 25.52
N ASP A 30 6.56 -5.32 26.68
CA ASP A 30 5.77 -4.15 27.08
C ASP A 30 6.00 -2.94 26.15
N GLU A 31 7.20 -2.80 25.58
CA GLU A 31 7.49 -1.80 24.56
C GLU A 31 6.69 -2.06 23.29
N TRP A 32 6.59 -3.33 22.85
CA TRP A 32 5.74 -3.70 21.71
C TRP A 32 4.26 -3.39 21.99
N LEU A 33 3.75 -3.70 23.19
CA LEU A 33 2.39 -3.34 23.62
C LEU A 33 2.16 -1.83 23.57
N THR A 34 3.14 -1.06 24.04
CA THR A 34 3.08 0.41 23.99
C THR A 34 3.04 0.92 22.54
N ALA A 35 3.81 0.31 21.64
CA ALA A 35 3.82 0.64 20.21
C ALA A 35 2.46 0.34 19.56
N ILE A 36 1.86 -0.83 19.82
CA ILE A 36 0.54 -1.18 19.29
C ILE A 36 -0.55 -0.23 19.78
N ALA A 37 -0.53 0.14 21.07
CA ALA A 37 -1.48 1.12 21.60
C ALA A 37 -1.37 2.48 20.89
N LYS A 38 -0.14 2.93 20.60
CA LYS A 38 0.10 4.16 19.80
C LYS A 38 -0.39 4.04 18.35
N VAL A 39 -0.15 2.90 17.70
CA VAL A 39 -0.65 2.63 16.35
C VAL A 39 -2.18 2.70 16.32
N LEU A 40 -2.86 2.02 17.24
CA LEU A 40 -4.31 2.06 17.35
C LEU A 40 -4.85 3.48 17.56
N LYS A 41 -4.22 4.24 18.46
CA LYS A 41 -4.58 5.64 18.69
C LYS A 41 -4.45 6.44 17.39
N THR A 42 -3.30 6.35 16.71
CA THR A 42 -3.04 7.09 15.46
C THR A 42 -4.03 6.70 14.36
N PHE A 43 -4.34 5.42 14.21
CA PHE A 43 -5.32 4.95 13.22
C PHE A 43 -6.71 5.52 13.48
N LYS A 44 -7.17 5.52 14.74
CA LYS A 44 -8.46 6.10 15.15
C LYS A 44 -8.51 7.61 14.89
N GLU A 45 -7.44 8.34 15.24
CA GLU A 45 -7.31 9.77 14.96
C GLU A 45 -7.32 10.06 13.46
N GLN A 46 -6.66 9.21 12.65
CA GLN A 46 -6.63 9.35 11.19
C GLN A 46 -7.92 8.85 10.50
N GLN A 47 -8.86 8.23 11.18
CA GLN A 47 -10.22 8.09 10.67
C GLN A 47 -10.95 9.46 10.62
N ARG A 48 -10.44 10.48 11.32
CA ARG A 48 -10.87 11.88 11.31
C ARG A 48 -12.35 12.08 11.64
N LYS A 49 -12.93 11.22 12.47
CA LYS A 49 -14.34 11.27 12.85
C LYS A 49 -14.70 12.51 13.66
N GLU A 50 -13.79 12.96 14.52
CA GLU A 50 -13.99 14.11 15.39
C GLU A 50 -13.61 15.43 14.70
N ASP A 51 -12.51 15.41 13.94
CA ASP A 51 -12.02 16.55 13.15
C ASP A 51 -11.61 16.08 11.75
N PRO A 52 -12.31 16.51 10.67
CA PRO A 52 -11.97 16.15 9.30
C PRO A 52 -10.56 16.57 8.85
N LYS A 53 -9.92 17.55 9.51
CA LYS A 53 -8.52 17.91 9.25
C LYS A 53 -7.55 16.93 9.89
N GLY A 54 -7.96 16.29 10.99
CA GLY A 54 -7.12 15.44 11.81
C GLY A 54 -6.05 16.21 12.59
N PRO A 55 -5.32 15.55 13.51
CA PRO A 55 -4.37 16.20 14.41
C PRO A 55 -2.97 16.39 13.77
N TYR A 56 -2.71 15.81 12.62
CA TYR A 56 -1.37 15.75 12.03
C TYR A 56 -1.27 16.69 10.82
N ARG A 57 -0.34 17.62 10.88
CA ARG A 57 -0.02 18.57 9.84
C ARG A 57 1.41 18.33 9.37
N PHE A 58 1.63 18.31 8.04
CA PHE A 58 2.97 18.26 7.48
C PHE A 58 3.12 19.24 6.33
N GLN A 59 4.04 20.16 6.48
CA GLN A 59 4.40 21.13 5.45
C GLN A 59 5.89 21.40 5.51
N ARG A 60 6.54 21.41 4.36
CA ARG A 60 7.94 21.82 4.23
C ARG A 60 8.11 22.68 2.97
N LYS A 61 9.17 23.50 2.96
CA LYS A 61 9.59 24.19 1.75
C LYS A 61 10.28 23.19 0.83
N THR A 62 9.81 23.08 -0.40
CA THR A 62 10.30 22.14 -1.39
C THR A 62 10.02 22.64 -2.80
N GLU A 63 10.82 22.16 -3.78
CA GLU A 63 10.61 22.46 -5.20
C GLU A 63 9.60 21.49 -5.85
N ARG A 64 9.40 20.31 -5.27
CA ARG A 64 8.45 19.30 -5.75
C ARG A 64 7.13 19.40 -4.97
N ALA A 65 6.05 19.63 -5.69
CA ALA A 65 4.71 19.76 -5.07
C ALA A 65 4.28 18.51 -4.28
N LEU A 66 4.73 17.31 -4.69
CA LEU A 66 4.39 16.05 -4.03
C LEU A 66 5.20 15.77 -2.74
N ASP A 67 6.23 16.56 -2.46
CA ASP A 67 7.06 16.39 -1.25
C ASP A 67 6.44 17.05 0.00
N THR A 68 5.29 17.65 -0.11
CA THR A 68 4.58 18.33 0.98
C THR A 68 3.08 18.21 0.79
N MET A 69 2.33 18.31 1.88
CA MET A 69 0.88 18.25 1.79
C MET A 69 0.28 19.59 1.34
N THR A 70 -0.79 19.52 0.55
CA THR A 70 -1.62 20.67 0.15
C THR A 70 -2.33 21.32 1.34
N ASN A 71 -3.03 22.44 1.11
CA ASN A 71 -3.87 23.12 2.09
C ASN A 71 -3.14 23.36 3.43
N ASP A 72 -2.02 24.10 3.33
CA ASP A 72 -1.18 24.43 4.50
C ASP A 72 -0.72 23.21 5.31
N GLY A 73 -0.52 22.08 4.65
CA GLY A 73 -0.04 20.86 5.27
C GLY A 73 -1.13 19.95 5.87
N TRP A 74 -2.39 20.27 5.68
CA TRP A 74 -3.52 19.44 6.14
C TRP A 74 -3.96 18.40 5.11
N GLY A 75 -3.56 18.57 3.84
CA GLY A 75 -4.01 17.76 2.71
C GLY A 75 -5.40 18.17 2.22
N ASN A 76 -5.85 17.48 1.16
CA ASN A 76 -7.17 17.72 0.62
C ASN A 76 -8.28 17.25 1.57
N PRO A 77 -9.45 17.89 1.57
CA PRO A 77 -10.56 17.54 2.45
C PRO A 77 -10.99 16.07 2.29
N VAL A 78 -11.37 15.44 3.39
CA VAL A 78 -11.98 14.10 3.41
C VAL A 78 -13.31 14.13 4.11
N LYS A 79 -14.21 13.24 3.68
CA LYS A 79 -15.41 12.90 4.45
C LYS A 79 -15.11 11.66 5.28
N PRO A 80 -15.19 11.74 6.61
CA PRO A 80 -14.98 10.58 7.47
C PRO A 80 -15.97 9.46 7.18
N VAL A 81 -15.47 8.33 6.70
CA VAL A 81 -16.29 7.18 6.27
C VAL A 81 -15.83 5.86 6.91
N GLY A 82 -14.91 5.94 7.87
CA GLY A 82 -14.34 4.78 8.55
C GLY A 82 -13.01 4.31 7.97
N LEU A 83 -12.53 4.90 6.86
CA LEU A 83 -11.19 4.69 6.34
C LEU A 83 -10.16 5.50 7.11
N ILE A 84 -8.90 5.05 7.06
CA ILE A 84 -7.75 5.69 7.72
C ILE A 84 -7.04 6.57 6.69
N ALA A 85 -6.86 7.86 7.00
CA ALA A 85 -6.17 8.80 6.14
C ALA A 85 -4.65 8.61 6.20
N SER A 86 -3.99 8.75 5.05
CA SER A 86 -2.55 8.78 4.89
C SER A 86 -2.13 10.09 4.25
N ALA A 87 -1.12 10.74 4.81
CA ALA A 87 -0.55 11.97 4.26
C ALA A 87 0.24 11.71 2.99
N PHE A 88 0.96 10.59 2.96
CA PHE A 88 1.86 10.21 1.88
C PHE A 88 1.59 8.78 1.43
N ARG A 89 1.93 8.51 0.18
CA ARG A 89 2.05 7.18 -0.40
C ARG A 89 3.33 6.51 0.09
N PRO A 90 3.47 5.20 -0.07
CA PRO A 90 4.73 4.50 0.21
C PRO A 90 5.93 5.03 -0.59
N SER A 91 5.68 5.67 -1.73
CA SER A 91 6.68 6.33 -2.57
C SER A 91 7.14 7.70 -2.07
N ASP A 92 6.71 8.12 -0.87
CA ASP A 92 6.95 9.46 -0.29
C ASP A 92 6.26 10.61 -1.04
N ASP A 93 5.38 10.33 -1.99
CA ASP A 93 4.56 11.34 -2.64
C ASP A 93 3.28 11.63 -1.84
N ALA A 94 2.92 12.89 -1.69
CA ALA A 94 1.68 13.30 -1.01
C ALA A 94 0.45 12.72 -1.72
N THR A 95 -0.49 12.20 -0.94
CA THR A 95 -1.77 11.69 -1.46
C THR A 95 -2.62 12.81 -2.05
N THR A 96 -3.30 12.52 -3.15
CA THR A 96 -4.32 13.40 -3.73
C THR A 96 -5.61 13.29 -2.94
N PHE A 97 -6.10 12.07 -2.74
CA PHE A 97 -7.21 11.76 -1.84
C PHE A 97 -6.67 10.93 -0.68
N GLN A 98 -6.86 11.42 0.55
CA GLN A 98 -6.10 10.93 1.69
C GLN A 98 -6.44 9.51 2.15
N PHE A 99 -7.52 8.89 1.65
CA PHE A 99 -7.79 7.48 1.93
C PHE A 99 -7.10 6.61 0.86
N LEU A 100 -5.84 6.26 1.11
CA LEU A 100 -5.05 5.35 0.29
C LEU A 100 -5.59 3.92 0.46
N VAL A 101 -6.22 3.39 -0.58
CA VAL A 101 -6.95 2.13 -0.52
C VAL A 101 -6.05 0.92 -0.22
N PRO A 102 -4.89 0.72 -0.90
CA PRO A 102 -4.02 -0.41 -0.59
C PRO A 102 -3.53 -0.41 0.87
N SER A 103 -3.19 0.75 1.42
CA SER A 103 -2.77 0.87 2.83
C SER A 103 -3.93 0.55 3.79
N ASN A 104 -5.15 0.90 3.45
CA ASN A 104 -6.31 0.53 4.27
C ASN A 104 -6.56 -0.99 4.27
N PHE A 105 -6.38 -1.69 3.14
CA PHE A 105 -6.39 -3.17 3.12
C PHE A 105 -5.29 -3.74 4.00
N PHE A 106 -4.08 -3.19 3.91
CA PHE A 106 -2.95 -3.63 4.72
C PHE A 106 -3.18 -3.37 6.22
N ALA A 107 -3.81 -2.24 6.59
CA ALA A 107 -4.19 -1.96 7.97
C ALA A 107 -5.19 -2.99 8.53
N VAL A 108 -6.20 -3.40 7.74
CA VAL A 108 -7.14 -4.47 8.12
C VAL A 108 -6.40 -5.75 8.48
N THR A 109 -5.50 -6.20 7.62
CA THR A 109 -4.70 -7.41 7.82
C THR A 109 -3.82 -7.30 9.06
N SER A 110 -3.08 -6.18 9.18
CA SER A 110 -2.17 -5.94 10.30
C SER A 110 -2.90 -5.91 11.64
N LEU A 111 -4.05 -5.27 11.71
CA LEU A 111 -4.87 -5.23 12.93
C LEU A 111 -5.39 -6.62 13.33
N ARG A 112 -5.76 -7.47 12.37
CA ARG A 112 -6.15 -8.86 12.64
C ARG A 112 -5.00 -9.68 13.20
N LYS A 113 -3.80 -9.53 12.63
CA LYS A 113 -2.58 -10.19 13.12
C LYS A 113 -2.21 -9.70 14.53
N ALA A 114 -2.29 -8.38 14.77
CA ALA A 114 -2.09 -7.81 16.10
C ALA A 114 -3.09 -8.36 17.12
N ALA A 115 -4.37 -8.46 16.76
CA ALA A 115 -5.39 -9.04 17.63
C ALA A 115 -5.09 -10.49 18.00
N GLU A 116 -4.60 -11.31 17.07
CA GLU A 116 -4.19 -12.69 17.35
C GLU A 116 -3.02 -12.74 18.33
N ILE A 117 -1.97 -11.93 18.13
CA ILE A 117 -0.83 -11.84 19.06
C ILE A 117 -1.30 -11.42 20.46
N LEU A 118 -2.09 -10.36 20.53
CA LEU A 118 -2.61 -9.81 21.79
C LEU A 118 -3.44 -10.83 22.59
N ASN A 119 -4.26 -11.63 21.90
CA ASN A 119 -5.05 -12.69 22.55
C ASN A 119 -4.18 -13.88 22.95
N THR A 120 -3.28 -14.31 22.07
CA THR A 120 -2.57 -15.59 22.22
C THR A 120 -1.33 -15.45 23.12
N VAL A 121 -0.55 -14.39 22.91
CA VAL A 121 0.75 -14.18 23.59
C VAL A 121 0.58 -13.28 24.80
N ASN A 122 0.16 -12.03 24.58
CA ASN A 122 0.16 -11.00 25.63
C ASN A 122 -1.01 -11.12 26.62
N LYS A 123 -2.06 -11.90 26.31
CA LYS A 123 -3.27 -12.01 27.12
C LYS A 123 -3.95 -10.66 27.40
N LYS A 124 -4.05 -9.82 26.37
CA LYS A 124 -4.68 -8.49 26.40
C LYS A 124 -5.98 -8.47 25.56
N PRO A 125 -7.07 -9.14 25.99
CA PRO A 125 -8.27 -9.32 25.19
C PRO A 125 -8.99 -8.01 24.84
N ASP A 126 -8.93 -7.00 25.72
CA ASP A 126 -9.56 -5.72 25.45
C ASP A 126 -8.88 -5.00 24.27
N LEU A 127 -7.55 -4.95 24.27
CA LEU A 127 -6.78 -4.35 23.17
C LEU A 127 -6.93 -5.14 21.87
N ALA A 128 -7.01 -6.47 21.94
CA ALA A 128 -7.30 -7.33 20.81
C ALA A 128 -8.68 -7.06 20.22
N LYS A 129 -9.68 -6.85 21.08
CA LYS A 129 -11.04 -6.46 20.66
C LYS A 129 -11.06 -5.11 19.97
N GLU A 130 -10.28 -4.13 20.45
CA GLU A 130 -10.14 -2.83 19.78
C GLU A 130 -9.55 -2.98 18.37
N CYS A 131 -8.48 -3.77 18.21
CA CYS A 131 -7.90 -4.08 16.89
C CYS A 131 -8.94 -4.72 15.96
N THR A 132 -9.68 -5.72 16.44
CA THR A 132 -10.71 -6.42 15.66
C THR A 132 -11.84 -5.47 15.25
N THR A 133 -12.31 -4.64 16.18
CA THR A 133 -13.38 -3.68 15.91
C THR A 133 -12.98 -2.69 14.83
N LEU A 134 -11.78 -2.10 14.95
CA LEU A 134 -11.24 -1.17 13.96
C LEU A 134 -11.04 -1.84 12.60
N SER A 135 -10.49 -3.05 12.57
CA SER A 135 -10.29 -3.77 11.30
C SER A 135 -11.61 -4.05 10.58
N ASN A 136 -12.65 -4.44 11.31
CA ASN A 136 -13.97 -4.69 10.73
C ASN A 136 -14.62 -3.41 10.20
N GLU A 137 -14.45 -2.29 10.90
CA GLU A 137 -14.93 -1.00 10.44
C GLU A 137 -14.25 -0.55 9.15
N VAL A 138 -12.92 -0.63 9.09
CA VAL A 138 -12.15 -0.27 7.88
C VAL A 138 -12.51 -1.19 6.72
N GLU A 139 -12.64 -2.50 6.95
CA GLU A 139 -13.05 -3.44 5.90
C GLU A 139 -14.46 -3.13 5.35
N ALA A 140 -15.41 -2.80 6.22
CA ALA A 140 -16.74 -2.40 5.78
C ALA A 140 -16.73 -1.11 4.95
N ALA A 141 -15.88 -0.16 5.32
CA ALA A 141 -15.68 1.08 4.58
C ALA A 141 -15.01 0.83 3.21
N LEU A 142 -14.00 -0.04 3.14
CA LEU A 142 -13.37 -0.45 1.88
C LEU A 142 -14.39 -1.05 0.90
N LYS A 143 -15.22 -1.99 1.37
CA LYS A 143 -16.28 -2.61 0.54
C LYS A 143 -17.23 -1.58 -0.05
N LYS A 144 -17.49 -0.48 0.67
CA LYS A 144 -18.46 0.54 0.28
C LYS A 144 -17.87 1.66 -0.58
N TYR A 145 -16.64 2.09 -0.30
CA TYR A 145 -16.08 3.32 -0.86
C TYR A 145 -14.89 3.10 -1.79
N ALA A 146 -14.22 1.94 -1.74
CA ALA A 146 -13.03 1.68 -2.53
C ALA A 146 -13.30 1.09 -3.93
N VAL A 147 -14.54 0.70 -4.23
CA VAL A 147 -14.90 0.03 -5.49
C VAL A 147 -15.45 1.04 -6.50
N TYR A 148 -14.90 1.01 -7.70
CA TYR A 148 -15.33 1.81 -8.85
C TYR A 148 -15.85 0.92 -9.98
N ASN A 149 -16.94 1.32 -10.63
CA ASN A 149 -17.45 0.65 -11.83
C ASN A 149 -16.80 1.22 -13.09
N HIS A 150 -15.68 0.65 -13.48
CA HIS A 150 -14.94 1.11 -14.66
C HIS A 150 -15.63 0.62 -15.95
N PRO A 151 -15.83 1.48 -16.98
CA PRO A 151 -16.58 1.12 -18.19
C PRO A 151 -15.96 -0.04 -18.99
N LYS A 152 -14.64 -0.20 -18.95
CA LYS A 152 -13.90 -1.24 -19.68
C LYS A 152 -13.64 -2.50 -18.85
N TYR A 153 -13.38 -2.36 -17.55
CA TYR A 153 -12.92 -3.46 -16.69
C TYR A 153 -13.99 -3.98 -15.75
N GLY A 154 -15.15 -3.31 -15.64
CA GLY A 154 -16.14 -3.60 -14.62
C GLY A 154 -15.71 -3.08 -13.24
N LYS A 155 -16.09 -3.78 -12.17
CA LYS A 155 -15.69 -3.36 -10.82
C LYS A 155 -14.19 -3.50 -10.60
N ILE A 156 -13.53 -2.41 -10.20
CA ILE A 156 -12.12 -2.35 -9.82
C ILE A 156 -11.97 -1.64 -8.46
N TYR A 157 -10.84 -1.82 -7.81
CA TYR A 157 -10.45 -0.97 -6.68
C TYR A 157 -9.84 0.32 -7.18
N ALA A 158 -10.26 1.45 -6.58
CA ALA A 158 -9.58 2.74 -6.74
C ALA A 158 -8.27 2.73 -5.93
N PHE A 159 -7.31 3.56 -6.31
CA PHE A 159 -6.04 3.71 -5.57
C PHE A 159 -6.21 4.63 -4.36
N GLU A 160 -6.88 5.76 -4.54
CA GLU A 160 -7.21 6.71 -3.47
C GLU A 160 -8.68 7.12 -3.57
N VAL A 161 -9.29 7.43 -2.41
CA VAL A 161 -10.65 7.97 -2.32
C VAL A 161 -10.72 9.06 -1.25
N ASP A 162 -11.74 9.93 -1.32
CA ASP A 162 -11.94 11.04 -0.38
C ASP A 162 -13.17 10.89 0.54
N GLY A 163 -14.01 9.89 0.29
CA GLY A 163 -15.27 9.67 0.99
C GLY A 163 -16.44 10.55 0.49
N PHE A 164 -16.20 11.57 -0.33
CA PHE A 164 -17.24 12.36 -0.99
C PHE A 164 -17.74 11.74 -2.29
N GLY A 165 -17.00 10.75 -2.82
CA GLY A 165 -17.31 10.06 -4.06
C GLY A 165 -16.26 10.25 -5.14
N ASN A 166 -15.21 11.02 -4.90
CA ASN A 166 -14.09 11.14 -5.82
C ASN A 166 -13.11 9.98 -5.65
N GLN A 167 -12.51 9.56 -6.74
CA GLN A 167 -11.66 8.38 -6.83
C GLN A 167 -10.49 8.65 -7.76
N LEU A 168 -9.29 8.24 -7.36
CA LEU A 168 -8.11 8.27 -8.19
C LEU A 168 -7.85 6.86 -8.74
N LEU A 169 -7.84 6.75 -10.07
CA LEU A 169 -7.65 5.47 -10.76
C LEU A 169 -6.23 5.41 -11.32
N MET A 170 -5.38 4.73 -10.60
CA MET A 170 -3.99 4.43 -10.95
C MET A 170 -3.49 3.27 -10.08
N ASP A 171 -2.25 2.89 -10.23
CA ASP A 171 -1.46 2.20 -9.21
C ASP A 171 -0.06 2.80 -9.16
N ASP A 172 0.59 2.71 -8.02
CA ASP A 172 1.98 3.07 -7.76
C ASP A 172 2.73 1.79 -7.39
N ALA A 173 3.95 1.62 -7.90
CA ALA A 173 4.72 0.40 -7.70
C ALA A 173 5.10 0.14 -6.25
N ASN A 174 5.17 1.18 -5.42
CA ASN A 174 5.59 1.07 -4.02
C ASN A 174 4.50 0.43 -3.17
N VAL A 175 4.89 -0.60 -2.43
CA VAL A 175 3.95 -1.38 -1.63
C VAL A 175 3.64 -0.73 -0.27
N PRO A 176 2.39 -0.83 0.18
CA PRO A 176 1.25 -1.55 -0.40
C PRO A 176 0.68 -0.86 -1.64
N SER A 177 0.45 -1.64 -2.70
CA SER A 177 -0.10 -1.24 -3.99
C SER A 177 -1.33 -2.08 -4.35
N LEU A 178 -2.10 -1.69 -5.37
CA LEU A 178 -3.27 -2.46 -5.79
C LEU A 178 -2.88 -3.83 -6.34
N ILE A 179 -1.77 -3.94 -7.07
CA ILE A 179 -1.29 -5.24 -7.56
C ILE A 179 -0.84 -6.16 -6.42
N ALA A 180 -0.40 -5.61 -5.28
CA ALA A 180 0.07 -6.35 -4.12
C ALA A 180 -1.05 -6.81 -3.16
N LEU A 181 -2.32 -6.49 -3.42
CA LEU A 181 -3.43 -6.80 -2.51
C LEU A 181 -3.52 -8.27 -2.06
N PRO A 182 -3.31 -9.30 -2.90
CA PRO A 182 -3.32 -10.68 -2.43
C PRO A 182 -2.16 -11.00 -1.49
N TYR A 183 -1.03 -10.34 -1.66
CA TYR A 183 0.16 -10.57 -0.84
C TYR A 183 0.09 -9.83 0.49
N LEU A 184 -0.37 -8.57 0.50
CA LEU A 184 -0.37 -7.70 1.67
C LEU A 184 -1.76 -7.47 2.30
N GLY A 185 -2.83 -7.49 1.52
CA GLY A 185 -4.17 -7.09 1.95
C GLY A 185 -5.14 -8.25 2.20
N ASP A 186 -4.68 -9.50 2.21
CA ASP A 186 -5.50 -10.71 2.35
C ASP A 186 -6.68 -10.81 1.33
N VAL A 187 -6.59 -10.10 0.21
CA VAL A 187 -7.55 -10.22 -0.88
C VAL A 187 -7.26 -11.52 -1.63
N LYS A 188 -8.28 -12.33 -1.91
CA LYS A 188 -8.07 -13.58 -2.65
C LYS A 188 -7.59 -13.29 -4.06
N VAL A 189 -6.59 -14.04 -4.53
CA VAL A 189 -6.07 -13.91 -5.91
C VAL A 189 -7.17 -14.04 -6.96
N ASN A 190 -8.15 -14.92 -6.73
CA ASN A 190 -9.28 -15.14 -7.62
C ASN A 190 -10.50 -14.24 -7.35
N ASP A 191 -10.38 -13.22 -6.49
CA ASP A 191 -11.44 -12.23 -6.29
C ASP A 191 -11.72 -11.48 -7.62
N PRO A 192 -12.98 -11.43 -8.08
CA PRO A 192 -13.29 -10.83 -9.39
C PRO A 192 -12.94 -9.34 -9.48
N ILE A 193 -13.08 -8.58 -8.38
CA ILE A 193 -12.74 -7.16 -8.36
C ILE A 193 -11.22 -7.01 -8.45
N TYR A 194 -10.47 -7.82 -7.71
CA TYR A 194 -9.02 -7.83 -7.81
C TYR A 194 -8.54 -8.22 -9.21
N GLN A 195 -9.10 -9.26 -9.82
CA GLN A 195 -8.71 -9.68 -11.18
C GLN A 195 -8.98 -8.58 -12.22
N ASN A 196 -10.06 -7.84 -12.09
CA ASN A 196 -10.32 -6.68 -12.93
C ASN A 196 -9.34 -5.53 -12.64
N THR A 197 -9.06 -5.28 -11.36
CA THR A 197 -8.06 -4.29 -10.93
C THR A 197 -6.68 -4.64 -11.48
N ARG A 198 -6.26 -5.90 -11.39
CA ARG A 198 -4.99 -6.38 -11.91
C ARG A 198 -4.84 -6.16 -13.42
N LYS A 199 -5.94 -6.37 -14.19
CA LYS A 199 -5.97 -6.06 -15.64
C LYS A 199 -5.86 -4.57 -15.91
N PHE A 200 -6.53 -3.75 -15.11
CA PHE A 200 -6.49 -2.29 -15.22
C PHE A 200 -5.10 -1.74 -14.92
N VAL A 201 -4.52 -2.08 -13.76
CA VAL A 201 -3.23 -1.52 -13.33
C VAL A 201 -2.06 -1.98 -14.22
N TRP A 202 -2.19 -3.14 -14.90
CA TRP A 202 -1.20 -3.65 -15.85
C TRP A 202 -1.62 -3.38 -17.29
N SER A 203 -2.07 -2.16 -17.57
CA SER A 203 -2.49 -1.68 -18.90
C SER A 203 -2.22 -0.19 -19.04
N GLU A 204 -2.28 0.31 -20.28
CA GLU A 204 -2.11 1.74 -20.60
C GLU A 204 -3.21 2.65 -19.99
N ASP A 205 -4.29 2.07 -19.47
CA ASP A 205 -5.32 2.84 -18.75
C ASP A 205 -4.85 3.24 -17.33
N ASN A 206 -3.78 2.60 -16.80
CA ASN A 206 -3.03 3.10 -15.65
C ASN A 206 -1.96 4.09 -16.15
N PRO A 207 -2.01 5.37 -15.77
CA PRO A 207 -1.08 6.40 -16.27
C PRO A 207 0.39 6.14 -15.91
N TYR A 208 0.65 5.24 -14.99
CA TYR A 208 2.01 4.86 -14.55
C TYR A 208 2.40 3.42 -14.96
N PHE A 209 1.63 2.78 -15.82
CA PHE A 209 2.08 1.58 -16.50
C PHE A 209 2.92 1.96 -17.71
N PHE A 210 4.13 1.42 -17.80
CA PHE A 210 5.05 1.66 -18.89
C PHE A 210 5.44 0.36 -19.57
N LYS A 211 5.58 0.42 -20.89
CA LYS A 211 5.99 -0.71 -21.72
C LYS A 211 6.98 -0.23 -22.77
N GLY A 212 8.07 -0.95 -22.93
CA GLY A 212 9.13 -0.63 -23.88
C GLY A 212 9.97 -1.84 -24.28
N THR A 213 11.12 -1.58 -24.86
CA THR A 213 12.02 -2.63 -25.35
C THR A 213 12.77 -3.36 -24.25
N ALA A 214 12.98 -2.72 -23.09
CA ALA A 214 13.64 -3.35 -21.94
C ALA A 214 12.66 -4.15 -21.07
N GLY A 215 11.40 -3.70 -20.97
CA GLY A 215 10.42 -4.38 -20.15
C GLY A 215 9.09 -3.64 -20.07
N GLU A 216 8.20 -4.18 -19.21
CA GLU A 216 6.92 -3.56 -18.87
C GLU A 216 6.67 -3.64 -17.37
N GLY A 217 6.02 -2.61 -16.81
CA GLY A 217 5.72 -2.56 -15.38
C GLY A 217 5.13 -1.25 -14.93
N ILE A 218 4.84 -1.19 -13.65
CA ILE A 218 4.28 0.01 -13.03
C ILE A 218 5.44 0.85 -12.45
N GLY A 219 5.39 2.15 -12.67
CA GLY A 219 6.24 3.15 -12.05
C GLY A 219 5.51 3.92 -10.97
N GLY A 220 5.59 5.23 -11.04
CA GLY A 220 4.92 6.15 -10.15
C GLY A 220 5.32 7.59 -10.43
N PRO A 221 4.64 8.57 -9.85
CA PRO A 221 4.98 9.97 -10.05
C PRO A 221 6.32 10.36 -9.39
N HIS A 222 6.79 9.58 -8.43
CA HIS A 222 8.00 9.87 -7.65
C HIS A 222 9.26 10.01 -8.52
N ILE A 223 9.43 9.12 -9.48
CA ILE A 223 10.60 9.05 -10.36
C ILE A 223 10.33 9.52 -11.79
N GLY A 224 9.08 9.91 -12.10
CA GLY A 224 8.69 10.41 -13.40
C GLY A 224 8.22 9.34 -14.38
N TYR A 225 7.92 9.80 -15.61
CA TYR A 225 7.41 8.93 -16.67
C TYR A 225 8.48 8.02 -17.25
N ASP A 226 8.02 6.90 -17.80
CA ASP A 226 8.82 5.89 -18.51
C ASP A 226 9.80 5.09 -17.61
N MET A 227 9.77 5.35 -16.31
CA MET A 227 10.58 4.65 -15.32
C MET A 227 9.77 3.54 -14.64
N ILE A 228 10.22 2.30 -14.80
CA ILE A 228 9.58 1.10 -14.24
C ILE A 228 10.26 0.76 -12.91
N TRP A 229 9.47 0.50 -11.87
CA TRP A 229 9.99 -0.03 -10.62
C TRP A 229 9.99 -1.56 -10.63
N PRO A 230 11.14 -2.22 -10.43
CA PRO A 230 11.22 -3.69 -10.29
C PRO A 230 10.25 -4.26 -9.25
N MET A 231 9.93 -3.49 -8.22
CA MET A 231 8.98 -3.86 -7.18
C MET A 231 7.60 -4.24 -7.75
N SER A 232 7.12 -3.54 -8.79
CA SER A 232 5.86 -3.89 -9.45
C SER A 232 5.92 -5.24 -10.16
N ILE A 233 7.06 -5.56 -10.77
CA ILE A 233 7.30 -6.85 -11.45
C ILE A 233 7.37 -7.97 -10.42
N MET A 234 8.01 -7.75 -9.26
CA MET A 234 8.02 -8.70 -8.14
C MET A 234 6.61 -8.96 -7.62
N MET A 235 5.82 -7.91 -7.39
CA MET A 235 4.46 -8.07 -6.90
C MET A 235 3.57 -8.77 -7.92
N LYS A 236 3.76 -8.53 -9.22
CA LYS A 236 3.08 -9.28 -10.28
C LYS A 236 3.39 -10.78 -10.20
N ALA A 237 4.66 -11.14 -9.98
CA ALA A 237 5.06 -12.53 -9.82
C ALA A 237 4.48 -13.16 -8.55
N PHE A 238 4.58 -12.50 -7.39
CA PHE A 238 4.09 -13.01 -6.10
C PHE A 238 2.57 -13.20 -6.05
N THR A 239 1.83 -12.45 -6.86
CA THR A 239 0.37 -12.54 -6.95
C THR A 239 -0.13 -13.31 -8.17
N SER A 240 0.77 -13.95 -8.92
CA SER A 240 0.44 -14.79 -10.06
C SER A 240 0.25 -16.25 -9.63
N GLN A 241 -0.67 -16.94 -10.32
CA GLN A 241 -0.85 -18.39 -10.26
C GLN A 241 -0.43 -19.05 -11.58
N ASN A 242 0.23 -18.29 -12.48
CA ASN A 242 0.66 -18.77 -13.79
C ASN A 242 2.19 -18.83 -13.85
N ASP A 243 2.74 -20.05 -13.93
CA ASP A 243 4.18 -20.27 -13.97
C ASP A 243 4.88 -19.56 -15.14
N ALA A 244 4.22 -19.43 -16.29
CA ALA A 244 4.78 -18.72 -17.44
C ALA A 244 4.90 -17.23 -17.17
N GLU A 245 3.90 -16.63 -16.51
CA GLU A 245 3.94 -15.22 -16.09
C GLU A 245 5.03 -15.00 -15.04
N ILE A 246 5.14 -15.89 -14.03
CA ILE A 246 6.19 -15.83 -13.00
C ILE A 246 7.58 -15.88 -13.64
N LYS A 247 7.82 -16.83 -14.54
CA LYS A 247 9.09 -16.96 -15.27
C LYS A 247 9.40 -15.72 -16.10
N THR A 248 8.39 -15.12 -16.75
CA THR A 248 8.56 -13.89 -17.52
C THR A 248 8.96 -12.73 -16.61
N CYS A 249 8.33 -12.58 -15.44
CA CYS A 249 8.69 -11.56 -14.46
C CYS A 249 10.13 -11.75 -13.95
N ILE A 250 10.53 -12.97 -13.59
CA ILE A 250 11.88 -13.29 -13.13
C ILE A 250 12.90 -12.95 -14.22
N LYS A 251 12.64 -13.38 -15.48
CA LYS A 251 13.53 -13.08 -16.59
C LYS A 251 13.68 -11.57 -16.80
N MET A 252 12.58 -10.82 -16.73
CA MET A 252 12.60 -9.35 -16.87
C MET A 252 13.46 -8.71 -15.77
N LEU A 253 13.34 -9.14 -14.51
CA LEU A 253 14.19 -8.65 -13.42
C LEU A 253 15.67 -8.93 -13.66
N MET A 254 16.01 -10.12 -14.19
CA MET A 254 17.38 -10.49 -14.53
C MET A 254 17.93 -9.67 -15.71
N ASP A 255 17.12 -9.41 -16.74
CA ASP A 255 17.54 -8.70 -17.95
C ASP A 255 17.68 -7.18 -17.71
N THR A 256 17.17 -6.65 -16.61
CA THR A 256 17.15 -5.20 -16.32
C THR A 256 18.06 -4.76 -15.18
N ASP A 257 19.02 -5.61 -14.79
CA ASP A 257 20.05 -5.29 -13.79
C ASP A 257 21.19 -4.40 -14.33
N ALA A 258 21.13 -4.03 -15.60
CA ALA A 258 22.14 -3.23 -16.29
C ALA A 258 23.57 -3.81 -16.25
N GLY A 259 23.72 -5.11 -15.98
CA GLY A 259 24.99 -5.81 -15.78
C GLY A 259 25.66 -5.52 -14.43
N THR A 260 24.95 -4.96 -13.48
CA THR A 260 25.46 -4.65 -12.13
C THR A 260 25.32 -5.83 -11.15
N GLY A 261 24.45 -6.78 -11.45
CA GLY A 261 24.06 -7.87 -10.54
C GLY A 261 23.18 -7.40 -9.39
N PHE A 262 22.73 -6.15 -9.40
CA PHE A 262 21.87 -5.56 -8.37
C PHE A 262 20.55 -5.10 -8.96
N MET A 263 19.51 -5.12 -8.14
CA MET A 263 18.23 -4.51 -8.48
C MET A 263 18.32 -3.00 -8.30
N HIS A 264 17.71 -2.26 -9.22
CA HIS A 264 17.61 -0.81 -9.14
C HIS A 264 16.28 -0.37 -8.52
N GLU A 265 16.23 0.85 -8.03
CA GLU A 265 14.96 1.46 -7.61
C GLU A 265 14.01 1.54 -8.80
N SER A 266 14.50 2.04 -9.93
CA SER A 266 13.78 2.05 -11.19
C SER A 266 14.73 2.00 -12.40
N PHE A 267 14.19 1.57 -13.53
CA PHE A 267 14.89 1.57 -14.83
C PHE A 267 13.97 2.11 -15.93
N HIS A 268 14.57 2.72 -16.95
CA HIS A 268 13.81 3.25 -18.07
C HIS A 268 13.30 2.12 -18.99
N LYS A 269 12.03 2.19 -19.40
CA LYS A 269 11.35 1.13 -20.17
C LYS A 269 12.06 0.67 -21.44
N ASN A 270 12.92 1.50 -22.04
CA ASN A 270 13.65 1.17 -23.28
C ASN A 270 15.15 0.97 -23.08
N ASP A 271 15.71 1.39 -21.94
CA ASP A 271 17.16 1.30 -21.67
C ASP A 271 17.39 1.00 -20.17
N PRO A 272 17.72 -0.25 -19.81
CA PRO A 272 17.93 -0.60 -18.41
C PRO A 272 19.18 0.04 -17.80
N LYS A 273 20.12 0.58 -18.61
CA LYS A 273 21.28 1.33 -18.11
C LYS A 273 20.92 2.74 -17.61
N ASN A 274 19.78 3.25 -18.04
CA ASN A 274 19.20 4.46 -17.48
C ASN A 274 18.35 4.09 -16.25
N PHE A 275 18.96 4.06 -15.08
CA PHE A 275 18.35 3.73 -13.81
C PHE A 275 18.60 4.80 -12.75
N THR A 276 17.82 4.83 -11.67
CA THR A 276 17.93 5.83 -10.62
C THR A 276 19.05 5.48 -9.63
N ARG A 277 18.88 4.47 -8.80
CA ARG A 277 19.89 4.01 -7.83
C ARG A 277 19.76 2.50 -7.63
N SER A 278 20.83 1.87 -7.18
CA SER A 278 20.85 0.45 -6.83
C SER A 278 20.63 0.28 -5.31
N TRP A 279 20.02 -0.82 -4.97
CA TRP A 279 19.75 -1.22 -3.58
C TRP A 279 20.64 -2.38 -3.18
#